data_8e6d7b6c96a2442da771cc36b9f033ac
#
_entry.id   8e6d7b6c96a2442da771cc36b9f033ac
#
_cell.length_a   1.000
_cell.length_b   1.000
_cell.length_c   1.000
_cell.angle_alpha   90.00
_cell.angle_beta   90.00
_cell.angle_gamma   90.00
#
_symmetry.space_group_name_H-M   'P 1'
#
loop_
_entity.id
_entity.type
_entity.pdbx_description
1 polymer ?
#
loop_
_entity_poly.entity_id
_entity_poly.type
_entity_poly.pdbx_seq_one_letter_code
_entity_poly.pdbx_strand_id
1 'polypeptide(L)'
;LAKTDDRSHVFHSWSAQGLINPVVIAGAEGSWMWDEDGKRYLDFSSQLVNVNIGHQHPKLVAAIQEQAGRLCTVAPFHANDARSEAARLISEVANNGVPGADLDMVFFTNGGAEATENAVRMARLHTGRFKVLNHYRSYHGATNGAITLTGDPRRWPSEPGMPGVVKFWGPYPYRSAFHSTSEAEECERALQHLDDVLMVEGSHTVAAIIVETVVGTNGILVPPDGYLAGLRERCDLRDRRGNVGGIGVRHGLHDNRRAAADDDAADIDRDSLMTWQRGSGLD
;
A
#
# COMPACT_ATOMS: atom_id res chain seq x y z
N LEU A 1 6.68 36.88 -0.63
CA LEU A 1 7.12 36.37 0.67
C LEU A 1 7.13 34.83 0.67
N ALA A 2 5.98 34.20 0.45
CA ALA A 2 5.86 32.72 0.48
C ALA A 2 6.88 31.98 -0.42
N LYS A 3 7.05 32.43 -1.68
CA LYS A 3 8.00 31.83 -2.62
C LYS A 3 9.46 31.98 -2.16
N THR A 4 9.81 33.11 -1.54
CA THR A 4 11.15 33.35 -1.01
C THR A 4 11.44 32.43 0.18
N ASP A 5 10.49 32.35 1.11
CA ASP A 5 10.62 31.52 2.30
C ASP A 5 10.65 30.04 1.95
N ASP A 6 9.79 29.61 1.01
CA ASP A 6 9.78 28.25 0.49
C ASP A 6 11.16 27.86 -0.09
N ARG A 7 11.70 28.66 -1.00
CA ARG A 7 13.01 28.39 -1.58
C ARG A 7 14.18 28.40 -0.56
N SER A 8 14.04 29.14 0.52
CA SER A 8 15.09 29.29 1.52
C SER A 8 15.03 28.23 2.62
N HIS A 9 13.83 27.70 2.90
CA HIS A 9 13.61 26.89 4.11
C HIS A 9 12.92 25.54 3.85
N VAL A 10 12.32 25.32 2.67
CA VAL A 10 11.65 24.05 2.34
C VAL A 10 12.53 23.19 1.45
N PHE A 11 12.80 21.97 1.89
CA PHE A 11 13.47 20.96 1.07
C PHE A 11 12.41 20.09 0.39
N HIS A 12 12.26 20.24 -0.93
CA HIS A 12 11.26 19.53 -1.72
C HIS A 12 11.70 18.09 -1.99
N SER A 13 10.81 17.14 -1.70
CA SER A 13 11.08 15.72 -1.98
C SER A 13 11.17 15.44 -3.48
N TRP A 14 12.02 14.50 -3.84
CA TRP A 14 12.20 14.00 -5.23
C TRP A 14 12.48 15.09 -6.27
N SER A 15 13.12 16.17 -5.89
CA SER A 15 13.32 17.34 -6.75
C SER A 15 14.77 17.81 -6.72
N ALA A 16 15.26 18.32 -7.84
CA ALA A 16 16.54 19.00 -7.92
C ALA A 16 16.41 20.41 -7.34
N GLN A 17 16.83 20.62 -6.08
CA GLN A 17 16.57 21.84 -5.31
C GLN A 17 16.98 23.12 -6.03
N GLY A 18 18.12 23.12 -6.74
CA GLY A 18 18.58 24.29 -7.49
C GLY A 18 17.73 24.68 -8.69
N LEU A 19 16.87 23.78 -9.18
CA LEU A 19 16.02 23.99 -10.36
C LEU A 19 14.57 24.28 -10.00
N ILE A 20 14.18 24.18 -8.71
CA ILE A 20 12.81 24.41 -8.29
C ILE A 20 12.43 25.88 -8.44
N ASN A 21 11.29 26.11 -9.07
CA ASN A 21 10.63 27.40 -9.15
C ASN A 21 9.16 27.23 -8.81
N PRO A 22 8.81 27.10 -7.50
CA PRO A 22 7.47 26.76 -7.08
C PRO A 22 6.46 27.85 -7.43
N VAL A 23 5.28 27.43 -7.86
CA VAL A 23 4.11 28.31 -7.98
C VAL A 23 3.48 28.42 -6.61
N VAL A 24 3.19 29.65 -6.18
CA VAL A 24 2.49 29.89 -4.91
C VAL A 24 1.00 29.69 -5.12
N ILE A 25 0.47 28.60 -4.61
CA ILE A 25 -0.97 28.31 -4.68
C ILE A 25 -1.68 29.06 -3.58
N ALA A 26 -2.59 29.96 -3.97
CA ALA A 26 -3.37 30.80 -3.07
C ALA A 26 -4.70 30.16 -2.65
N GLY A 27 -5.24 29.25 -3.46
CA GLY A 27 -6.49 28.57 -3.14
C GLY A 27 -6.86 27.51 -4.16
N ALA A 28 -7.88 26.72 -3.82
CA ALA A 28 -8.39 25.66 -4.69
C ALA A 28 -9.87 25.37 -4.37
N GLU A 29 -10.63 24.84 -5.36
CA GLU A 29 -12.01 24.40 -5.20
C GLU A 29 -12.35 23.38 -6.29
N GLY A 30 -12.96 22.26 -5.89
CA GLY A 30 -13.28 21.16 -6.82
C GLY A 30 -12.04 20.65 -7.53
N SER A 31 -11.97 20.75 -8.86
CA SER A 31 -10.82 20.34 -9.66
C SER A 31 -9.90 21.50 -10.06
N TRP A 32 -10.08 22.67 -9.49
CA TRP A 32 -9.33 23.86 -9.84
C TRP A 32 -8.51 24.37 -8.67
N MET A 33 -7.32 24.90 -8.98
CA MET A 33 -6.48 25.67 -8.06
C MET A 33 -6.04 26.97 -8.75
N TRP A 34 -5.62 27.96 -7.98
CA TRP A 34 -5.13 29.24 -8.48
C TRP A 34 -3.96 29.75 -7.68
N ASP A 35 -3.09 30.49 -8.35
CA ASP A 35 -1.93 31.14 -7.75
C ASP A 35 -2.29 32.49 -7.14
N GLU A 36 -1.27 33.16 -6.57
CA GLU A 36 -1.40 34.49 -5.94
C GLU A 36 -1.79 35.60 -6.93
N ASP A 37 -1.58 35.42 -8.23
CA ASP A 37 -1.98 36.32 -9.30
C ASP A 37 -3.39 36.00 -9.82
N GLY A 38 -4.07 35.01 -9.27
CA GLY A 38 -5.40 34.58 -9.68
C GLY A 38 -5.44 33.72 -10.93
N LYS A 39 -4.30 33.30 -11.47
CA LYS A 39 -4.24 32.38 -12.60
C LYS A 39 -4.70 31.01 -12.19
N ARG A 40 -5.67 30.47 -12.93
CA ARG A 40 -6.28 29.17 -12.65
C ARG A 40 -5.57 28.02 -13.36
N TYR A 41 -5.47 26.90 -12.64
CA TYR A 41 -4.92 25.65 -13.12
C TYR A 41 -5.93 24.52 -12.89
N LEU A 42 -6.14 23.68 -13.90
CA LEU A 42 -6.89 22.44 -13.72
C LEU A 42 -5.95 21.44 -13.04
N ASP A 43 -6.33 20.97 -11.86
CA ASP A 43 -5.61 19.93 -11.13
C ASP A 43 -5.97 18.54 -11.70
N PHE A 44 -5.38 18.22 -12.85
CA PHE A 44 -5.67 17.00 -13.59
C PHE A 44 -5.08 15.74 -12.90
N SER A 45 -4.06 15.91 -12.09
CA SER A 45 -3.43 14.81 -11.34
C SER A 45 -3.97 14.63 -9.91
N SER A 46 -4.93 15.46 -9.49
CA SER A 46 -5.44 15.42 -8.10
C SER A 46 -4.30 15.53 -7.07
N GLN A 47 -3.41 16.48 -7.29
CA GLN A 47 -2.12 16.63 -6.62
C GLN A 47 -1.23 15.38 -6.82
N LEU A 48 -0.97 14.61 -5.77
CA LEU A 48 -0.31 13.31 -5.83
C LEU A 48 -1.34 12.18 -5.72
N VAL A 49 -2.45 12.28 -6.50
CA VAL A 49 -3.55 11.30 -6.51
C VAL A 49 -4.22 11.17 -5.13
N ASN A 50 -4.30 12.26 -4.38
CA ASN A 50 -4.79 12.26 -3.00
C ASN A 50 -5.94 13.25 -2.72
N VAL A 51 -6.41 13.98 -3.74
CA VAL A 51 -7.55 14.90 -3.65
C VAL A 51 -8.75 14.34 -4.43
N ASN A 52 -9.12 13.10 -4.15
CA ASN A 52 -10.05 12.31 -4.97
C ASN A 52 -11.50 12.84 -4.93
N ILE A 53 -11.90 13.55 -3.87
CA ILE A 53 -13.24 14.14 -3.74
C ILE A 53 -13.27 15.62 -4.12
N GLY A 54 -12.15 16.15 -4.65
CA GLY A 54 -11.98 17.54 -4.99
C GLY A 54 -11.46 18.40 -3.83
N HIS A 55 -10.86 19.52 -4.21
CA HIS A 55 -10.38 20.53 -3.25
C HIS A 55 -11.53 21.16 -2.47
N GLN A 56 -11.30 21.42 -1.18
CA GLN A 56 -12.23 22.14 -0.30
C GLN A 56 -13.64 21.55 -0.26
N HIS A 57 -13.76 20.22 -0.31
CA HIS A 57 -15.06 19.57 -0.22
C HIS A 57 -15.79 19.96 1.08
N PRO A 58 -16.98 20.57 1.02
CA PRO A 58 -17.58 21.27 2.17
C PRO A 58 -17.84 20.34 3.35
N LYS A 59 -18.26 19.08 3.13
CA LYS A 59 -18.46 18.11 4.21
C LYS A 59 -17.15 17.73 4.89
N LEU A 60 -16.04 17.61 4.14
CA LEU A 60 -14.73 17.28 4.70
C LEU A 60 -14.22 18.44 5.55
N VAL A 61 -14.31 19.69 5.03
CA VAL A 61 -13.89 20.89 5.75
C VAL A 61 -14.68 21.03 7.05
N ALA A 62 -16.01 20.89 7.00
CA ALA A 62 -16.88 20.98 8.18
C ALA A 62 -16.52 19.91 9.22
N ALA A 63 -16.31 18.66 8.82
CA ALA A 63 -15.95 17.57 9.73
C ALA A 63 -14.58 17.81 10.41
N ILE A 64 -13.60 18.36 9.68
CA ILE A 64 -12.28 18.71 10.26
C ILE A 64 -12.44 19.85 11.28
N GLN A 65 -13.19 20.90 10.95
CA GLN A 65 -13.43 22.04 11.85
C GLN A 65 -14.15 21.61 13.13
N GLU A 66 -15.19 20.79 13.01
CA GLU A 66 -15.93 20.25 14.16
C GLU A 66 -15.02 19.40 15.06
N GLN A 67 -14.30 18.45 14.47
CA GLN A 67 -13.43 17.56 15.24
C GLN A 67 -12.26 18.31 15.88
N ALA A 68 -11.67 19.29 15.19
CA ALA A 68 -10.61 20.14 15.75
C ALA A 68 -11.07 20.97 16.95
N GLY A 69 -12.33 21.41 16.93
CA GLY A 69 -12.95 22.11 18.08
C GLY A 69 -13.25 21.22 19.27
N ARG A 70 -13.36 19.90 19.05
CA ARG A 70 -13.70 18.91 20.10
C ARG A 70 -12.47 18.18 20.68
N LEU A 71 -11.62 17.63 19.82
CA LEU A 71 -10.45 16.84 20.23
C LEU A 71 -9.49 16.65 19.05
N CYS A 72 -8.31 17.26 19.12
CA CYS A 72 -7.28 17.17 18.06
C CYS A 72 -6.48 15.87 18.12
N THR A 73 -6.20 15.35 19.33
CA THR A 73 -5.33 14.17 19.49
C THR A 73 -5.70 13.36 20.71
N VAL A 74 -5.43 12.05 20.65
CA VAL A 74 -5.59 11.12 21.76
C VAL A 74 -4.53 10.01 21.62
N ALA A 75 -4.07 9.48 22.75
CA ALA A 75 -3.10 8.38 22.74
C ALA A 75 -3.70 7.12 22.05
N PRO A 76 -2.86 6.29 21.40
CA PRO A 76 -3.33 5.15 20.60
C PRO A 76 -4.19 4.13 21.35
N PHE A 77 -3.96 3.97 22.66
CA PHE A 77 -4.67 3.02 23.52
C PHE A 77 -6.05 3.52 24.01
N HIS A 78 -6.41 4.78 23.75
CA HIS A 78 -7.75 5.29 24.03
C HIS A 78 -8.66 5.13 22.81
N ALA A 79 -9.94 4.87 23.03
CA ALA A 79 -10.96 4.91 21.99
C ALA A 79 -11.26 6.36 21.58
N ASN A 80 -11.61 6.53 20.29
CA ASN A 80 -12.04 7.80 19.73
C ASN A 80 -13.10 7.54 18.66
N ASP A 81 -14.20 8.27 18.70
CA ASP A 81 -15.36 8.05 17.82
C ASP A 81 -14.95 8.09 16.33
N ALA A 82 -14.24 9.16 15.91
CA ALA A 82 -13.86 9.35 14.52
C ALA A 82 -12.97 8.21 14.00
N ARG A 83 -11.97 7.78 14.80
CA ARG A 83 -11.10 6.67 14.42
C ARG A 83 -11.83 5.34 14.41
N SER A 84 -12.67 5.08 15.41
CA SER A 84 -13.41 3.83 15.52
C SER A 84 -14.41 3.67 14.38
N GLU A 85 -15.13 4.73 14.05
CA GLU A 85 -16.05 4.76 12.92
C GLU A 85 -15.34 4.61 11.57
N ALA A 86 -14.21 5.29 11.38
CA ALA A 86 -13.37 5.12 10.19
C ALA A 86 -12.89 3.66 10.03
N ALA A 87 -12.45 3.01 11.12
CA ALA A 87 -12.04 1.62 11.09
C ALA A 87 -13.19 0.69 10.69
N ARG A 88 -14.38 0.89 11.27
CA ARG A 88 -15.59 0.12 10.93
C ARG A 88 -15.94 0.25 9.44
N LEU A 89 -15.98 1.48 8.93
CA LEU A 89 -16.30 1.74 7.53
C LEU A 89 -15.25 1.16 6.57
N ILE A 90 -13.97 1.25 6.91
CA ILE A 90 -12.89 0.65 6.12
C ILE A 90 -13.04 -0.87 6.08
N SER A 91 -13.30 -1.51 7.23
CA SER A 91 -13.53 -2.95 7.31
C SER A 91 -14.74 -3.37 6.46
N GLU A 92 -15.87 -2.67 6.58
CA GLU A 92 -17.06 -2.95 5.76
C GLU A 92 -16.76 -2.87 4.25
N VAL A 93 -16.07 -1.81 3.82
CA VAL A 93 -15.73 -1.65 2.39
C VAL A 93 -14.72 -2.71 1.94
N ALA A 94 -13.74 -3.03 2.77
CA ALA A 94 -12.70 -4.01 2.43
C ALA A 94 -13.25 -5.44 2.28
N ASN A 95 -14.30 -5.78 3.06
CA ASN A 95 -14.93 -7.09 3.02
C ASN A 95 -16.11 -7.17 2.02
N ASN A 96 -16.60 -6.02 1.54
CA ASN A 96 -17.78 -5.99 0.68
C ASN A 96 -17.52 -6.65 -0.69
N GLY A 97 -18.29 -7.69 -0.99
CA GLY A 97 -18.23 -8.40 -2.26
C GLY A 97 -17.00 -9.31 -2.43
N VAL A 98 -16.26 -9.57 -1.36
CA VAL A 98 -15.09 -10.47 -1.36
C VAL A 98 -15.42 -11.68 -0.48
N PRO A 99 -15.81 -12.84 -1.05
CA PRO A 99 -16.10 -14.03 -0.29
C PRO A 99 -14.92 -14.47 0.56
N GLY A 100 -15.17 -14.78 1.85
CA GLY A 100 -14.12 -15.22 2.79
C GLY A 100 -13.11 -14.14 3.18
N ALA A 101 -13.37 -12.85 2.88
CA ALA A 101 -12.55 -11.78 3.42
C ALA A 101 -12.87 -11.57 4.90
N ASP A 102 -11.83 -11.53 5.74
CA ASP A 102 -11.90 -11.30 7.18
C ASP A 102 -10.90 -10.18 7.54
N LEU A 103 -11.19 -8.95 7.07
CA LEU A 103 -10.37 -7.77 7.28
C LEU A 103 -11.01 -6.88 8.34
N ASP A 104 -11.06 -7.36 9.59
CA ASP A 104 -11.82 -6.71 10.67
C ASP A 104 -11.03 -5.63 11.41
N MET A 105 -9.71 -5.62 11.29
CA MET A 105 -8.86 -4.73 12.07
C MET A 105 -8.10 -3.76 11.18
N VAL A 106 -8.08 -2.49 11.57
CA VAL A 106 -7.37 -1.42 10.86
C VAL A 106 -6.25 -0.85 11.73
N PHE A 107 -5.04 -0.88 11.21
CA PHE A 107 -3.88 -0.25 11.84
C PHE A 107 -3.61 1.10 11.17
N PHE A 108 -3.86 2.19 11.88
CA PHE A 108 -3.63 3.55 11.38
C PHE A 108 -2.18 3.97 11.56
N THR A 109 -1.64 4.62 10.53
CA THR A 109 -0.29 5.21 10.51
C THR A 109 -0.36 6.65 9.98
N ASN A 110 0.76 7.40 10.06
CA ASN A 110 0.83 8.77 9.56
C ASN A 110 1.08 8.85 8.05
N GLY A 111 1.47 7.74 7.43
CA GLY A 111 1.74 7.73 5.99
C GLY A 111 1.95 6.33 5.43
N GLY A 112 1.95 6.22 4.08
CA GLY A 112 2.07 4.94 3.38
C GLY A 112 3.39 4.21 3.65
N ALA A 113 4.51 4.94 3.82
CA ALA A 113 5.78 4.32 4.15
C ALA A 113 5.74 3.62 5.52
N GLU A 114 5.14 4.27 6.53
CA GLU A 114 4.94 3.64 7.85
C GLU A 114 3.99 2.44 7.77
N ALA A 115 2.94 2.52 6.96
CA ALA A 115 2.04 1.39 6.74
C ALA A 115 2.79 0.19 6.15
N THR A 116 3.64 0.41 5.15
CA THR A 116 4.48 -0.62 4.55
C THR A 116 5.46 -1.23 5.56
N GLU A 117 6.15 -0.40 6.35
CA GLU A 117 7.08 -0.88 7.41
C GLU A 117 6.36 -1.74 8.44
N ASN A 118 5.18 -1.31 8.90
CA ASN A 118 4.39 -2.07 9.86
C ASN A 118 3.83 -3.37 9.26
N ALA A 119 3.41 -3.36 8.00
CA ALA A 119 2.97 -4.57 7.31
C ALA A 119 4.08 -5.62 7.22
N VAL A 120 5.30 -5.22 6.87
CA VAL A 120 6.47 -6.11 6.86
C VAL A 120 6.75 -6.66 8.25
N ARG A 121 6.74 -5.79 9.26
CA ARG A 121 6.97 -6.20 10.66
C ARG A 121 5.93 -7.20 11.12
N MET A 122 4.63 -6.94 10.88
CA MET A 122 3.56 -7.86 11.25
C MET A 122 3.66 -9.20 10.52
N ALA A 123 3.92 -9.18 9.20
CA ALA A 123 4.10 -10.39 8.43
C ALA A 123 5.25 -11.26 8.96
N ARG A 124 6.38 -10.65 9.29
CA ARG A 124 7.53 -11.36 9.87
C ARG A 124 7.24 -11.93 11.25
N LEU A 125 6.59 -11.16 12.11
CA LEU A 125 6.21 -11.60 13.47
C LEU A 125 5.18 -12.73 13.42
N HIS A 126 4.18 -12.62 12.57
CA HIS A 126 3.12 -13.62 12.45
C HIS A 126 3.63 -14.93 11.87
N THR A 127 4.44 -14.87 10.83
CA THR A 127 4.92 -16.07 10.11
C THR A 127 6.20 -16.69 10.70
N GLY A 128 6.95 -15.94 11.49
CA GLY A 128 8.31 -16.32 11.90
C GLY A 128 9.31 -16.36 10.73
N ARG A 129 8.93 -15.88 9.54
CA ARG A 129 9.75 -15.89 8.32
C ARG A 129 10.34 -14.52 8.07
N PHE A 130 11.36 -14.46 7.23
CA PHE A 130 12.15 -13.26 7.08
C PHE A 130 12.02 -12.55 5.73
N LYS A 131 11.89 -13.32 4.63
CA LYS A 131 11.89 -12.74 3.28
C LYS A 131 10.54 -12.12 2.93
N VAL A 132 10.61 -11.00 2.21
CA VAL A 132 9.44 -10.34 1.60
C VAL A 132 9.71 -10.18 0.10
N LEU A 133 8.76 -10.62 -0.72
CA LEU A 133 8.84 -10.49 -2.17
C LEU A 133 8.07 -9.27 -2.65
N ASN A 134 8.58 -8.59 -3.67
CA ASN A 134 7.89 -7.47 -4.32
C ASN A 134 8.26 -7.35 -5.81
N HIS A 135 7.44 -6.61 -6.56
CA HIS A 135 7.71 -6.37 -7.98
C HIS A 135 8.84 -5.37 -8.22
N TYR A 136 9.61 -5.58 -9.30
CA TYR A 136 10.23 -4.47 -10.00
C TYR A 136 9.15 -3.50 -10.52
N ARG A 137 9.50 -2.24 -10.78
CA ARG A 137 8.55 -1.19 -11.19
C ARG A 137 7.45 -0.94 -10.16
N SER A 138 7.82 -0.85 -8.89
CA SER A 138 6.91 -0.53 -7.80
C SER A 138 7.45 0.63 -6.95
N TYR A 139 6.56 1.27 -6.19
CA TYR A 139 6.95 2.27 -5.19
C TYR A 139 6.17 2.05 -3.90
N HIS A 140 6.88 1.85 -2.80
CA HIS A 140 6.29 1.53 -1.50
C HIS A 140 6.59 2.55 -0.40
N GLY A 141 7.34 3.59 -0.68
CA GLY A 141 7.71 4.65 0.27
C GLY A 141 9.19 4.98 0.29
N ALA A 142 9.58 5.93 1.13
CA ALA A 142 10.94 6.47 1.21
C ALA A 142 11.67 6.18 2.54
N THR A 143 11.04 5.50 3.51
CA THR A 143 11.73 4.98 4.70
C THR A 143 12.57 3.76 4.35
N ASN A 144 13.48 3.35 5.21
CA ASN A 144 14.49 2.33 4.85
C ASN A 144 13.89 1.00 4.34
N GLY A 145 12.89 0.44 5.01
CA GLY A 145 12.24 -0.79 4.55
C GLY A 145 11.38 -0.55 3.32
N ALA A 146 10.59 0.54 3.30
CA ALA A 146 9.72 0.87 2.18
C ALA A 146 10.49 1.18 0.90
N ILE A 147 11.62 1.92 0.98
CA ILE A 147 12.46 2.19 -0.20
C ILE A 147 13.19 0.93 -0.68
N THR A 148 13.54 0.02 0.22
CA THR A 148 14.12 -1.27 -0.15
C THR A 148 13.11 -2.13 -0.91
N LEU A 149 11.84 -2.09 -0.53
CA LEU A 149 10.74 -2.74 -1.26
C LEU A 149 10.42 -2.04 -2.58
N THR A 150 10.78 -0.77 -2.75
CA THR A 150 10.58 -0.05 -4.01
C THR A 150 11.38 -0.71 -5.14
N GLY A 151 10.73 -0.98 -6.26
CA GLY A 151 11.30 -1.70 -7.39
C GLY A 151 11.90 -0.82 -8.47
N ASP A 152 11.75 0.51 -8.38
CA ASP A 152 12.25 1.48 -9.35
C ASP A 152 13.59 2.13 -8.95
N PRO A 153 14.22 2.93 -9.84
CA PRO A 153 15.54 3.55 -9.59
C PRO A 153 15.62 4.47 -8.38
N ARG A 154 14.51 4.96 -7.83
CA ARG A 154 14.51 5.80 -6.61
C ARG A 154 15.16 5.12 -5.41
N ARG A 155 15.23 3.78 -5.40
CA ARG A 155 15.89 3.02 -4.33
C ARG A 155 17.42 3.08 -4.37
N TRP A 156 18.05 3.29 -5.54
CA TRP A 156 19.51 3.15 -5.71
C TRP A 156 20.35 3.93 -4.70
N PRO A 157 20.04 5.20 -4.37
CA PRO A 157 20.79 5.94 -3.35
C PRO A 157 20.69 5.36 -1.93
N SER A 158 19.73 4.44 -1.70
CA SER A 158 19.46 3.85 -0.38
C SER A 158 19.92 2.40 -0.27
N GLU A 159 20.59 1.86 -1.29
CA GLU A 159 21.13 0.50 -1.26
C GLU A 159 22.38 0.43 -0.35
N PRO A 160 22.59 -0.71 0.38
CA PRO A 160 21.96 -2.02 0.19
C PRO A 160 20.59 -2.21 0.84
N GLY A 161 20.09 -1.29 1.65
CA GLY A 161 18.78 -1.32 2.26
C GLY A 161 18.52 -2.44 3.29
N MET A 162 17.27 -2.74 3.54
CA MET A 162 16.81 -3.76 4.50
C MET A 162 17.07 -5.17 3.94
N PRO A 163 17.69 -6.08 4.72
CA PRO A 163 17.89 -7.46 4.28
C PRO A 163 16.57 -8.25 4.13
N GLY A 164 16.62 -9.28 3.25
CA GLY A 164 15.53 -10.23 3.06
C GLY A 164 14.43 -9.74 2.08
N VAL A 165 14.69 -8.71 1.30
CA VAL A 165 13.82 -8.28 0.21
C VAL A 165 14.27 -8.94 -1.09
N VAL A 166 13.33 -9.62 -1.76
CA VAL A 166 13.54 -10.29 -3.04
C VAL A 166 12.62 -9.68 -4.08
N LYS A 167 13.18 -9.26 -5.20
CA LYS A 167 12.43 -8.65 -6.30
C LYS A 167 12.20 -9.63 -7.43
N PHE A 168 11.00 -9.57 -8.01
CA PHE A 168 10.63 -10.35 -9.19
C PHE A 168 9.89 -9.49 -10.21
N TRP A 169 9.83 -9.95 -11.46
CA TRP A 169 9.11 -9.25 -12.51
C TRP A 169 7.61 -9.46 -12.37
N GLY A 170 6.87 -8.37 -12.31
CA GLY A 170 5.42 -8.38 -12.51
C GLY A 170 5.05 -8.34 -13.99
N PRO A 171 3.78 -8.61 -14.35
CA PRO A 171 3.33 -8.59 -15.73
C PRO A 171 3.35 -7.16 -16.32
N TYR A 172 3.74 -7.06 -17.56
CA TYR A 172 3.72 -5.81 -18.34
C TYR A 172 3.54 -6.11 -19.83
N PRO A 173 2.31 -6.39 -20.31
CA PRO A 173 2.08 -6.86 -21.68
C PRO A 173 2.68 -5.97 -22.77
N TYR A 174 2.64 -4.64 -22.59
CA TYR A 174 3.17 -3.69 -23.57
C TYR A 174 4.70 -3.82 -23.81
N ARG A 175 5.45 -4.19 -22.75
CA ARG A 175 6.91 -4.40 -22.81
C ARG A 175 7.27 -5.61 -21.92
N SER A 176 6.76 -6.75 -22.32
CA SER A 176 6.90 -8.00 -21.59
C SER A 176 8.36 -8.40 -21.38
N ALA A 177 8.74 -8.61 -20.12
CA ALA A 177 10.01 -9.23 -19.77
C ALA A 177 10.02 -10.75 -20.07
N PHE A 178 8.84 -11.31 -20.33
CA PHE A 178 8.62 -12.74 -20.58
C PHE A 178 8.47 -13.06 -22.07
N HIS A 179 8.56 -12.03 -22.95
CA HIS A 179 8.37 -12.17 -24.39
C HIS A 179 7.00 -12.80 -24.76
N SER A 180 5.97 -12.50 -23.97
CA SER A 180 4.61 -12.94 -24.23
C SER A 180 4.01 -12.22 -25.44
N THR A 181 3.06 -12.87 -26.10
CA THR A 181 2.36 -12.37 -27.28
C THR A 181 0.89 -12.05 -27.00
N SER A 182 0.40 -12.38 -25.81
CA SER A 182 -0.96 -12.11 -25.35
C SER A 182 -0.99 -11.82 -23.84
N GLU A 183 -2.06 -11.20 -23.34
CA GLU A 183 -2.25 -10.95 -21.90
C GLU A 183 -2.37 -12.25 -21.10
N ALA A 184 -3.01 -13.27 -21.66
CA ALA A 184 -3.13 -14.59 -21.00
C ALA A 184 -1.75 -15.24 -20.84
N GLU A 185 -0.92 -15.21 -21.90
CA GLU A 185 0.45 -15.72 -21.86
C GLU A 185 1.33 -14.91 -20.89
N GLU A 186 1.15 -13.58 -20.83
CA GLU A 186 1.84 -12.72 -19.87
C GLU A 186 1.48 -13.10 -18.43
N CYS A 187 0.20 -13.33 -18.15
CA CYS A 187 -0.27 -13.77 -16.85
C CYS A 187 0.38 -15.12 -16.45
N GLU A 188 0.30 -16.11 -17.33
CA GLU A 188 0.85 -17.44 -17.09
C GLU A 188 2.36 -17.39 -16.80
N ARG A 189 3.13 -16.72 -17.68
CA ARG A 189 4.59 -16.63 -17.55
C ARG A 189 5.03 -15.83 -16.34
N ALA A 190 4.32 -14.73 -15.98
CA ALA A 190 4.61 -13.96 -14.78
C ALA A 190 4.34 -14.77 -13.50
N LEU A 191 3.30 -15.58 -13.48
CA LEU A 191 3.01 -16.49 -12.36
C LEU A 191 4.02 -17.64 -12.29
N GLN A 192 4.42 -18.22 -13.42
CA GLN A 192 5.47 -19.24 -13.47
C GLN A 192 6.80 -18.66 -12.96
N HIS A 193 7.18 -17.44 -13.38
CA HIS A 193 8.37 -16.78 -12.87
C HIS A 193 8.34 -16.62 -11.33
N LEU A 194 7.19 -16.28 -10.76
CA LEU A 194 7.05 -16.23 -9.30
C LEU A 194 7.26 -17.62 -8.66
N ASP A 195 6.73 -18.69 -9.27
CA ASP A 195 6.94 -20.04 -8.77
C ASP A 195 8.41 -20.42 -8.76
N ASP A 196 9.15 -20.08 -9.83
CA ASP A 196 10.60 -20.30 -9.93
C ASP A 196 11.37 -19.52 -8.85
N VAL A 197 11.04 -18.23 -8.65
CA VAL A 197 11.62 -17.40 -7.60
C VAL A 197 11.36 -18.01 -6.21
N LEU A 198 10.11 -18.40 -5.93
CA LEU A 198 9.74 -18.99 -4.64
C LEU A 198 10.44 -20.33 -4.39
N MET A 199 10.68 -21.12 -5.43
CA MET A 199 11.41 -22.37 -5.36
C MET A 199 12.88 -22.13 -4.99
N VAL A 200 13.55 -21.23 -5.70
CA VAL A 200 14.98 -20.94 -5.51
C VAL A 200 15.24 -20.21 -4.19
N GLU A 201 14.36 -19.29 -3.80
CA GLU A 201 14.48 -18.55 -2.54
C GLU A 201 14.13 -19.39 -1.30
N GLY A 202 13.47 -20.53 -1.49
CA GLY A 202 12.93 -21.35 -0.42
C GLY A 202 11.62 -20.77 0.13
N SER A 203 10.49 -21.20 -0.40
CA SER A 203 9.16 -20.66 -0.08
C SER A 203 8.85 -20.61 1.43
N HIS A 204 9.41 -21.56 2.21
CA HIS A 204 9.28 -21.61 3.67
C HIS A 204 9.97 -20.46 4.41
N THR A 205 10.81 -19.67 3.74
CA THR A 205 11.48 -18.48 4.32
C THR A 205 10.74 -17.18 3.99
N VAL A 206 9.70 -17.22 3.13
CA VAL A 206 8.98 -16.06 2.65
C VAL A 206 7.80 -15.74 3.58
N ALA A 207 7.81 -14.56 4.17
CA ALA A 207 6.77 -14.05 5.06
C ALA A 207 5.57 -13.45 4.29
N ALA A 208 5.84 -12.72 3.21
CA ALA A 208 4.80 -12.01 2.46
C ALA A 208 5.23 -11.70 1.03
N ILE A 209 4.23 -11.43 0.20
CA ILE A 209 4.39 -10.79 -1.12
C ILE A 209 3.67 -9.43 -1.05
N ILE A 210 4.38 -8.34 -1.33
CA ILE A 210 3.82 -6.98 -1.37
C ILE A 210 3.79 -6.51 -2.82
N VAL A 211 2.61 -6.18 -3.32
CA VAL A 211 2.41 -5.69 -4.69
C VAL A 211 1.41 -4.54 -4.72
N GLU A 212 1.54 -3.67 -5.71
CA GLU A 212 0.50 -2.73 -6.09
C GLU A 212 -0.52 -3.49 -6.95
N THR A 213 -1.82 -3.39 -6.65
CA THR A 213 -2.88 -4.06 -7.44
C THR A 213 -2.97 -3.46 -8.85
N VAL A 214 -2.76 -2.17 -8.97
CA VAL A 214 -2.44 -1.45 -10.20
C VAL A 214 -1.17 -0.66 -9.91
N VAL A 215 -0.12 -0.91 -10.67
CA VAL A 215 1.14 -0.18 -10.45
C VAL A 215 0.94 1.30 -10.77
N GLY A 216 1.14 2.18 -9.79
CA GLY A 216 0.89 3.61 -9.92
C GLY A 216 1.99 4.35 -10.69
N THR A 217 2.95 4.93 -9.95
CA THR A 217 3.95 5.87 -10.49
C THR A 217 4.89 5.29 -11.55
N ASN A 218 4.94 3.99 -11.70
CA ASN A 218 5.77 3.30 -12.69
C ASN A 218 5.05 3.00 -14.02
N GLY A 219 3.91 3.66 -14.29
CA GLY A 219 3.30 3.67 -15.61
C GLY A 219 1.83 3.27 -15.66
N ILE A 220 1.11 3.22 -14.53
CA ILE A 220 -0.29 2.80 -14.44
C ILE A 220 -0.48 1.43 -15.09
N LEU A 221 0.27 0.44 -14.58
CA LEU A 221 0.27 -0.89 -15.16
C LEU A 221 -0.86 -1.71 -14.52
N VAL A 222 -1.88 -1.99 -15.31
CA VAL A 222 -2.99 -2.87 -14.94
C VAL A 222 -2.54 -4.31 -15.20
N PRO A 223 -2.60 -5.21 -14.20
CA PRO A 223 -2.21 -6.60 -14.42
C PRO A 223 -3.26 -7.31 -15.30
N PRO A 224 -2.87 -8.34 -16.08
CA PRO A 224 -3.80 -9.19 -16.81
C PRO A 224 -4.82 -9.88 -15.90
N ASP A 225 -5.99 -10.20 -16.46
CA ASP A 225 -7.01 -10.95 -15.75
C ASP A 225 -6.44 -12.27 -15.20
N GLY A 226 -6.81 -12.60 -13.95
CA GLY A 226 -6.33 -13.80 -13.26
C GLY A 226 -4.99 -13.64 -12.50
N TYR A 227 -4.19 -12.62 -12.78
CA TYR A 227 -2.87 -12.49 -12.15
C TYR A 227 -2.95 -12.33 -10.62
N LEU A 228 -3.80 -11.42 -10.12
CA LEU A 228 -3.94 -11.20 -8.66
C LEU A 228 -4.53 -12.43 -7.96
N ALA A 229 -5.49 -13.11 -8.59
CA ALA A 229 -6.02 -14.37 -8.09
C ALA A 229 -4.94 -15.46 -8.03
N GLY A 230 -4.12 -15.56 -9.07
CA GLY A 230 -2.98 -16.48 -9.11
C GLY A 230 -1.91 -16.20 -8.05
N LEU A 231 -1.66 -14.91 -7.71
CA LEU A 231 -0.81 -14.54 -6.57
C LEU A 231 -1.42 -15.04 -5.25
N ARG A 232 -2.72 -14.84 -5.06
CA ARG A 232 -3.42 -15.26 -3.84
C ARG A 232 -3.36 -16.78 -3.68
N GLU A 233 -3.67 -17.52 -4.73
CA GLU A 233 -3.59 -18.99 -4.74
C GLU A 233 -2.21 -19.50 -4.30
N ARG A 234 -1.14 -18.89 -4.78
CA ARG A 234 0.24 -19.25 -4.41
C ARG A 234 0.56 -18.96 -2.95
N CYS A 235 0.00 -17.91 -2.39
CA CYS A 235 0.10 -17.66 -0.97
C CYS A 235 -0.64 -18.73 -0.16
N ASP A 236 -1.89 -19.07 -0.53
CA ASP A 236 -2.74 -20.02 0.18
C ASP A 236 -2.23 -21.46 0.12
N LEU A 237 -1.77 -21.92 -1.05
CA LEU A 237 -1.20 -23.28 -1.23
C LEU A 237 0.04 -23.52 -0.36
N ARG A 238 0.81 -22.47 -0.08
CA ARG A 238 2.02 -22.56 0.74
C ARG A 238 1.73 -22.48 2.23
N ASP A 239 0.59 -21.90 2.57
CA ASP A 239 0.08 -21.84 3.94
C ASP A 239 -0.45 -23.20 4.40
N ARG A 240 -1.29 -23.87 3.59
CA ARG A 240 -1.88 -25.19 3.87
C ARG A 240 -0.86 -26.33 4.07
N ARG A 241 0.41 -26.12 3.73
CA ARG A 241 1.49 -27.11 3.95
C ARG A 241 2.16 -27.04 5.32
N GLY A 242 1.48 -26.46 6.32
CA GLY A 242 1.94 -26.39 7.72
C GLY A 242 2.80 -25.17 8.05
N ASN A 243 2.65 -24.12 7.28
CA ASN A 243 3.35 -22.85 7.49
C ASN A 243 2.32 -21.73 7.66
N VAL A 244 2.38 -21.06 8.78
CA VAL A 244 1.47 -20.01 9.27
C VAL A 244 1.15 -18.93 8.23
N GLY A 245 -0.11 -18.48 8.18
CA GLY A 245 -0.77 -17.66 7.18
C GLY A 245 -0.08 -16.39 6.69
N GLY A 246 -0.24 -16.11 5.40
CA GLY A 246 0.24 -14.89 4.77
C GLY A 246 -0.73 -13.73 4.99
N ILE A 247 -0.24 -12.57 5.42
CA ILE A 247 -0.99 -11.33 5.50
C ILE A 247 -1.01 -10.68 4.11
N GLY A 248 -2.19 -10.52 3.51
CA GLY A 248 -2.37 -9.73 2.29
C GLY A 248 -2.53 -8.25 2.63
N VAL A 249 -1.56 -7.41 2.25
CA VAL A 249 -1.70 -5.95 2.33
C VAL A 249 -2.19 -5.44 0.97
N ARG A 250 -3.41 -4.92 0.92
CA ARG A 250 -3.95 -4.24 -0.26
C ARG A 250 -3.71 -2.75 -0.15
N HIS A 251 -2.95 -2.18 -1.08
CA HIS A 251 -3.02 -0.75 -1.39
C HIS A 251 -4.20 -0.55 -2.34
N GLY A 252 -5.17 0.27 -1.87
CA GLY A 252 -6.46 0.39 -2.51
C GLY A 252 -6.43 0.99 -3.91
N LEU A 253 -7.15 0.33 -4.77
CA LEU A 253 -8.09 0.87 -5.76
C LEU A 253 -8.98 -0.32 -6.15
N HIS A 254 -10.30 -0.12 -6.10
CA HIS A 254 -11.31 -1.15 -6.31
C HIS A 254 -11.16 -1.87 -7.65
N ASP A 255 -10.96 -3.18 -7.61
CA ASP A 255 -11.32 -4.05 -8.73
C ASP A 255 -12.65 -4.75 -8.40
N ASN A 256 -13.73 -4.24 -8.99
CA ASN A 256 -15.08 -4.78 -8.89
C ASN A 256 -15.30 -5.86 -9.97
N ARG A 257 -14.49 -6.89 -10.05
CA ARG A 257 -14.77 -8.05 -10.90
C ARG A 257 -14.93 -9.31 -10.05
N ARG A 258 -16.08 -9.93 -10.22
CA ARG A 258 -16.58 -11.13 -9.52
C ARG A 258 -15.61 -12.29 -9.64
N ALA A 259 -15.11 -12.80 -8.49
CA ALA A 259 -14.56 -14.15 -8.43
C ALA A 259 -15.69 -15.13 -8.10
N ALA A 260 -15.77 -16.22 -8.85
CA ALA A 260 -16.71 -17.30 -8.64
C ALA A 260 -16.36 -18.10 -7.38
N ALA A 261 -17.41 -18.57 -6.72
CA ALA A 261 -17.38 -19.27 -5.46
C ALA A 261 -16.78 -20.68 -5.58
N ASP A 262 -16.10 -21.11 -4.52
CA ASP A 262 -16.21 -22.48 -4.04
C ASP A 262 -16.04 -22.51 -2.50
N ASP A 263 -16.99 -23.19 -1.86
CA ASP A 263 -17.12 -23.38 -0.42
C ASP A 263 -16.03 -24.31 0.13
N ASP A 264 -15.38 -23.90 1.20
CA ASP A 264 -15.13 -24.73 2.39
C ASP A 264 -14.35 -23.89 3.43
N ALA A 265 -15.06 -23.41 4.44
CA ALA A 265 -14.50 -22.69 5.57
C ALA A 265 -14.00 -23.68 6.63
N ALA A 266 -12.73 -23.61 6.98
CA ALA A 266 -12.18 -24.20 8.20
C ALA A 266 -11.84 -23.12 9.22
N ASP A 267 -12.35 -23.33 10.41
CA ASP A 267 -12.25 -22.55 11.65
C ASP A 267 -10.81 -22.12 11.97
N ILE A 268 -10.59 -20.82 12.13
CA ILE A 268 -9.32 -20.28 12.65
C ILE A 268 -9.57 -19.83 14.10
N ASP A 269 -8.84 -20.48 14.99
CA ASP A 269 -8.83 -20.23 16.43
C ASP A 269 -8.51 -18.75 16.77
N ARG A 270 -9.50 -18.08 17.37
CA ARG A 270 -9.45 -16.68 17.80
C ARG A 270 -8.55 -16.41 19.00
N ASP A 271 -8.04 -17.44 19.68
CA ASP A 271 -7.28 -17.29 20.92
C ASP A 271 -5.79 -16.97 20.74
N SER A 272 -5.23 -17.17 19.55
CA SER A 272 -3.81 -16.92 19.29
C SER A 272 -3.42 -15.43 19.16
N LEU A 273 -4.37 -14.53 18.96
CA LEU A 273 -4.14 -13.07 18.87
C LEU A 273 -4.14 -12.36 20.24
N MET A 274 -4.61 -13.03 21.28
CA MET A 274 -4.72 -12.46 22.65
C MET A 274 -3.49 -12.70 23.55
N THR A 275 -2.51 -13.48 23.13
CA THR A 275 -1.37 -13.87 23.99
C THR A 275 -0.28 -12.81 24.11
N TRP A 276 -0.34 -11.72 23.36
CA TRP A 276 0.69 -10.67 23.41
C TRP A 276 0.52 -9.67 24.59
N GLN A 277 -0.59 -9.68 25.31
CA GLN A 277 -0.83 -8.78 26.46
C GLN A 277 -0.60 -9.42 27.84
N ARG A 278 -0.18 -10.67 27.96
CA ARG A 278 -0.02 -11.34 29.27
C ARG A 278 1.41 -11.78 29.62
N GLY A 279 2.40 -11.06 29.17
CA GLY A 279 3.81 -11.42 29.41
C GLY A 279 4.69 -10.28 29.91
N SER A 280 4.22 -9.45 30.85
CA SER A 280 5.11 -8.56 31.62
C SER A 280 4.50 -8.28 33.00
N GLY A 281 4.44 -9.32 33.83
CA GLY A 281 4.44 -9.15 35.27
C GLY A 281 5.91 -8.93 35.67
N LEU A 282 6.23 -7.74 36.10
CA LEU A 282 7.39 -7.46 36.91
C LEU A 282 6.86 -7.22 38.32
N ASP A 283 7.15 -8.18 39.21
CA ASP A 283 7.28 -7.91 40.63
C ASP A 283 8.55 -7.08 40.87
#